data_85c3932f3a3b7ff7479a529a636dbfc6
#
_entry.id   85c3932f3a3b7ff7479a529a636dbfc6
#
_cell.length_a   1.000
_cell.length_b   1.000
_cell.length_c   1.000
_cell.angle_alpha   90.00
_cell.angle_beta   90.00
_cell.angle_gamma   90.00
#
_symmetry.space_group_name_H-M   'P 1'
#
loop_
_entity.id
_entity.type
_entity.pdbx_description
1 polymer ?
#
loop_
_entity_poly.entity_id
_entity_poly.type
_entity_poly.pdbx_seq_one_letter_code
_entity_poly.pdbx_strand_id
1 'polypeptide(L)'
;MNCLIVDDDELGRELIAEYLNGQASFDMAVNGREAVEKYKASCASGTPYDLIILDILMPEMNGHEAAKTIRRMEQEQGVTPDKGVNIIVLSALNTPKDIIETYVSAQSSAHLVKPVTREKLLLTLNKLGMISEEC
;
A
#
# COMPACT_ATOMS: atom_id res chain seq x y z
N MET A 1 0.09 -7.21 -12.27
CA MET A 1 0.45 -6.54 -11.00
C MET A 1 -0.29 -7.19 -9.84
N ASN A 2 0.43 -7.54 -8.80
CA ASN A 2 -0.15 -8.12 -7.58
C ASN A 2 -0.27 -7.04 -6.52
N CYS A 3 -1.47 -6.82 -6.01
CA CYS A 3 -1.76 -5.77 -5.05
C CYS A 3 -2.33 -6.34 -3.76
N LEU A 4 -1.91 -5.78 -2.62
CA LEU A 4 -2.52 -6.06 -1.33
C LEU A 4 -3.27 -4.80 -0.88
N ILE A 5 -4.56 -4.94 -0.62
CA ILE A 5 -5.41 -3.84 -0.16
C ILE A 5 -5.67 -4.02 1.33
N VAL A 6 -5.25 -3.06 2.13
CA VAL A 6 -5.32 -3.14 3.59
C VAL A 6 -6.19 -2.01 4.14
N ASP A 7 -7.33 -2.37 4.69
CA ASP A 7 -8.29 -1.45 5.29
C ASP A 7 -9.17 -2.27 6.22
N ASP A 8 -9.52 -1.75 7.39
CA ASP A 8 -10.45 -2.42 8.30
C ASP A 8 -11.91 -2.27 7.88
N ASP A 9 -12.18 -1.38 6.92
CA ASP A 9 -13.52 -1.14 6.39
C ASP A 9 -13.73 -1.96 5.11
N GLU A 10 -14.71 -2.84 5.12
CA GLU A 10 -15.04 -3.69 3.97
C GLU A 10 -15.39 -2.87 2.72
N LEU A 11 -16.20 -1.82 2.89
CA LEU A 11 -16.57 -0.96 1.76
C LEU A 11 -15.35 -0.25 1.17
N GLY A 12 -14.43 0.18 2.03
CA GLY A 12 -13.18 0.80 1.58
C GLY A 12 -12.35 -0.15 0.75
N ARG A 13 -12.22 -1.41 1.20
CA ARG A 13 -11.49 -2.43 0.44
C ARG A 13 -12.12 -2.70 -0.91
N GLU A 14 -13.44 -2.89 -0.93
CA GLU A 14 -14.17 -3.18 -2.17
C GLU A 14 -14.07 -2.02 -3.17
N LEU A 15 -14.12 -0.79 -2.67
CA LEU A 15 -14.02 0.39 -3.52
C LEU A 15 -12.65 0.47 -4.20
N ILE A 16 -11.58 0.26 -3.46
CA ILE A 16 -10.23 0.24 -4.02
C ILE A 16 -10.08 -0.90 -5.03
N ALA A 17 -10.61 -2.07 -4.71
CA ALA A 17 -10.59 -3.21 -5.62
C ALA A 17 -11.30 -2.88 -6.94
N GLU A 18 -12.44 -2.19 -6.87
CA GLU A 18 -13.18 -1.78 -8.06
C GLU A 18 -12.35 -0.79 -8.90
N TYR A 19 -11.66 0.14 -8.26
CA TYR A 19 -10.79 1.09 -8.96
C TYR A 19 -9.65 0.39 -9.69
N LEU A 20 -9.16 -0.73 -9.16
CA LEU A 20 -8.07 -1.50 -9.75
C LEU A 20 -8.53 -2.60 -10.70
N ASN A 21 -9.83 -2.72 -10.91
CA ASN A 21 -10.37 -3.75 -11.79
C ASN A 21 -9.78 -3.62 -13.19
N GLY A 22 -9.19 -4.72 -13.68
CA GLY A 22 -8.52 -4.74 -14.97
C GLY A 22 -7.05 -4.31 -14.92
N GLN A 23 -6.57 -3.76 -13.80
CA GLN A 23 -5.18 -3.29 -13.65
C GLN A 23 -4.34 -4.24 -12.79
N ALA A 24 -4.97 -4.95 -11.85
CA ALA A 24 -4.23 -5.75 -10.88
C ALA A 24 -5.02 -6.98 -10.44
N SER A 25 -4.28 -8.01 -10.03
CA SER A 25 -4.81 -9.06 -9.15
C SER A 25 -4.60 -8.58 -7.72
N PHE A 26 -5.54 -8.87 -6.82
CA PHE A 26 -5.44 -8.33 -5.48
C PHE A 26 -5.87 -9.33 -4.41
N ASP A 27 -5.23 -9.20 -3.25
CA ASP A 27 -5.64 -9.81 -1.99
C ASP A 27 -6.03 -8.71 -1.03
N MET A 28 -6.71 -9.06 0.06
CA MET A 28 -7.18 -8.10 1.03
C MET A 28 -6.71 -8.46 2.43
N ALA A 29 -6.46 -7.45 3.26
CA ALA A 29 -6.15 -7.60 4.67
C ALA A 29 -6.98 -6.60 5.47
N VAL A 30 -7.36 -6.97 6.69
CA VAL A 30 -8.27 -6.17 7.52
C VAL A 30 -7.54 -5.32 8.55
N ASN A 31 -6.24 -5.55 8.75
CA ASN A 31 -5.41 -4.75 9.65
C ASN A 31 -3.94 -4.90 9.24
N GLY A 32 -3.08 -4.13 9.91
CA GLY A 32 -1.65 -4.13 9.59
C GLY A 32 -0.96 -5.45 9.89
N ARG A 33 -1.38 -6.15 10.93
CA ARG A 33 -0.82 -7.44 11.29
C ARG A 33 -1.08 -8.47 10.19
N GLU A 34 -2.31 -8.56 9.71
CA GLU A 34 -2.68 -9.45 8.62
C GLU A 34 -1.93 -9.08 7.33
N ALA A 35 -1.74 -7.78 7.10
CA ALA A 35 -0.96 -7.30 5.96
C ALA A 35 0.47 -7.83 5.99
N VAL A 36 1.12 -7.74 7.15
CA VAL A 36 2.49 -8.25 7.31
C VAL A 36 2.55 -9.76 7.09
N GLU A 37 1.59 -10.50 7.64
CA GLU A 37 1.52 -11.95 7.48
C GLU A 37 1.35 -12.34 6.01
N LYS A 38 0.46 -11.66 5.29
CA LYS A 38 0.25 -11.92 3.86
C LYS A 38 1.47 -11.54 3.02
N TYR A 39 2.13 -10.44 3.38
CA TYR A 39 3.37 -10.05 2.71
C TYR A 39 4.45 -11.13 2.87
N LYS A 40 4.64 -11.64 4.08
CA LYS A 40 5.58 -12.74 4.34
C LYS A 40 5.25 -13.96 3.50
N ALA A 41 3.99 -14.35 3.47
CA ALA A 41 3.54 -15.52 2.72
C ALA A 41 3.79 -15.34 1.22
N SER A 42 3.55 -14.14 0.68
CA SER A 42 3.78 -13.85 -0.73
C SER A 42 5.26 -13.97 -1.11
N CYS A 43 6.14 -13.47 -0.25
CA CYS A 43 7.58 -13.59 -0.47
C CYS A 43 8.03 -15.04 -0.44
N ALA A 44 7.54 -15.83 0.52
CA ALA A 44 7.88 -17.22 0.65
C ALA A 44 7.40 -18.08 -0.53
N SER A 45 6.25 -17.72 -1.12
CA SER A 45 5.69 -18.45 -2.26
C SER A 45 6.29 -18.04 -3.61
N GLY A 46 7.15 -17.03 -3.63
CA GLY A 46 7.78 -16.56 -4.87
C GLY A 46 6.89 -15.63 -5.71
N THR A 47 5.76 -15.18 -5.16
CA THR A 47 4.84 -14.26 -5.83
C THR A 47 4.62 -13.00 -4.99
N PRO A 48 5.67 -12.19 -4.80
CA PRO A 48 5.58 -11.01 -3.94
C PRO A 48 4.62 -9.97 -4.50
N TYR A 49 4.07 -9.14 -3.60
CA TYR A 49 3.24 -8.04 -4.02
C TYR A 49 4.07 -6.94 -4.68
N ASP A 50 3.51 -6.33 -5.70
CA ASP A 50 4.09 -5.17 -6.38
C ASP A 50 3.64 -3.88 -5.71
N LEU A 51 2.44 -3.89 -5.15
CA LEU A 51 1.78 -2.72 -4.57
C LEU A 51 1.05 -3.10 -3.30
N ILE A 52 1.18 -2.26 -2.27
CA ILE A 52 0.39 -2.36 -1.05
C ILE A 52 -0.31 -1.02 -0.84
N ILE A 53 -1.63 -1.06 -0.71
CA ILE A 53 -2.43 0.14 -0.40
C ILE A 53 -2.87 0.00 1.05
N LEU A 54 -2.40 0.90 1.91
CA LEU A 54 -2.59 0.84 3.36
C LEU A 54 -3.40 2.00 3.89
N ASP A 55 -4.48 1.69 4.62
CA ASP A 55 -5.10 2.68 5.48
C ASP A 55 -4.24 2.85 6.74
N ILE A 56 -4.09 4.09 7.22
CA ILE A 56 -3.29 4.37 8.42
C ILE A 56 -4.02 3.95 9.69
N LEU A 57 -5.29 4.32 9.83
CA LEU A 57 -6.04 4.10 11.07
C LEU A 57 -6.73 2.75 11.06
N MET A 58 -6.07 1.77 11.68
CA MET A 58 -6.60 0.40 11.81
C MET A 58 -6.32 -0.14 13.21
N PRO A 59 -7.18 -1.06 13.71
CA PRO A 59 -6.91 -1.72 14.98
C PRO A 59 -5.72 -2.68 14.86
N GLU A 60 -5.18 -3.08 15.99
CA GLU A 60 -4.05 -4.00 16.19
C GLU A 60 -2.72 -3.47 15.69
N MET A 61 -2.55 -3.26 14.42
CA MET A 61 -1.33 -2.66 13.86
C MET A 61 -1.75 -1.65 12.81
N ASN A 62 -1.41 -0.38 13.01
CA ASN A 62 -1.77 0.67 12.06
C ASN A 62 -0.90 0.63 10.80
N GLY A 63 -1.27 1.43 9.79
CA GLY A 63 -0.58 1.41 8.51
C GLY A 63 0.89 1.81 8.57
N HIS A 64 1.26 2.75 9.45
CA HIS A 64 2.67 3.14 9.63
C HIS A 64 3.50 1.97 10.15
N GLU A 65 3.01 1.29 11.18
CA GLU A 65 3.71 0.14 11.76
C GLU A 65 3.87 -0.99 10.76
N ALA A 66 2.81 -1.26 9.99
CA ALA A 66 2.86 -2.28 8.95
C ALA A 66 3.89 -1.94 7.88
N ALA A 67 3.90 -0.69 7.40
CA ALA A 67 4.86 -0.25 6.39
C ALA A 67 6.30 -0.34 6.90
N LYS A 68 6.55 0.10 8.12
CA LYS A 68 7.88 0.01 8.73
C LYS A 68 8.35 -1.44 8.84
N THR A 69 7.46 -2.33 9.25
CA THR A 69 7.77 -3.75 9.38
C THR A 69 8.12 -4.35 8.02
N ILE A 70 7.35 -4.05 7.00
CA ILE A 70 7.59 -4.53 5.64
C ILE A 70 8.94 -4.02 5.12
N ARG A 71 9.25 -2.74 5.32
CA ARG A 71 10.52 -2.18 4.89
C ARG A 71 11.71 -2.82 5.62
N ARG A 72 11.55 -3.12 6.92
CA ARG A 72 12.60 -3.82 7.68
C ARG A 72 12.83 -5.22 7.11
N MET A 73 11.75 -5.93 6.77
CA MET A 73 11.85 -7.27 6.17
C MET A 73 12.59 -7.21 4.83
N GLU A 74 12.28 -6.22 4.01
CA GLU A 74 13.00 -6.02 2.74
C GLU A 74 14.47 -5.76 2.97
N GLN A 75 14.80 -4.91 3.93
CA GLN A 75 16.18 -4.59 4.28
C GLN A 75 16.95 -5.84 4.72
N GLU A 76 16.33 -6.69 5.53
CA GLU A 76 16.92 -7.95 5.97
C GLU A 76 17.20 -8.90 4.80
N GLN A 77 16.44 -8.78 3.72
CA GLN A 77 16.61 -9.57 2.51
C GLN A 77 17.54 -8.91 1.49
N GLY A 78 18.12 -7.76 1.84
CA GLY A 78 19.03 -7.02 0.95
C GLY A 78 18.32 -6.20 -0.12
N VAL A 79 17.02 -5.97 0.01
CA VAL A 79 16.25 -5.16 -0.94
C VAL A 79 16.34 -3.69 -0.52
N THR A 80 16.80 -2.83 -1.43
CA THR A 80 16.86 -1.39 -1.18
C THR A 80 15.48 -0.75 -1.32
N PRO A 81 15.20 0.40 -0.65
CA PRO A 81 13.88 1.02 -0.68
C PRO A 81 13.38 1.34 -2.09
N ASP A 82 14.26 1.71 -3.01
CA ASP A 82 13.89 2.04 -4.38
C ASP A 82 13.48 0.81 -5.21
N LYS A 83 13.83 -0.39 -4.74
CA LYS A 83 13.50 -1.66 -5.40
C LYS A 83 12.46 -2.47 -4.63
N GLY A 84 12.03 -1.97 -3.48
CA GLY A 84 11.03 -2.63 -2.67
C GLY A 84 9.62 -2.47 -3.23
N VAL A 85 8.66 -3.11 -2.55
CA VAL A 85 7.24 -3.00 -2.92
C VAL A 85 6.80 -1.54 -2.84
N ASN A 86 5.96 -1.11 -3.78
CA ASN A 86 5.38 0.22 -3.72
C ASN A 86 4.29 0.24 -2.66
N ILE A 87 4.33 1.23 -1.76
CA ILE A 87 3.37 1.39 -0.69
C ILE A 87 2.66 2.74 -0.85
N ILE A 88 1.36 2.69 -1.04
CA ILE A 88 0.51 3.89 -1.07
C ILE A 88 -0.26 3.92 0.25
N VAL A 89 -0.07 4.98 1.02
CA VAL A 89 -0.76 5.15 2.30
C VAL A 89 -1.99 6.02 2.10
N LEU A 90 -3.12 5.58 2.63
CA LEU A 90 -4.39 6.31 2.60
C LEU A 90 -4.69 6.86 3.98
N SER A 91 -5.07 8.12 4.07
CA SER A 91 -5.37 8.76 5.35
C SER A 91 -6.42 9.85 5.18
N ALA A 92 -7.25 10.02 6.20
CA ALA A 92 -8.11 11.21 6.33
C ALA A 92 -7.31 12.42 6.83
N LEU A 93 -6.08 12.19 7.31
CA LEU A 93 -5.20 13.22 7.85
C LEU A 93 -4.26 13.74 6.79
N ASN A 94 -4.16 15.05 6.66
CA ASN A 94 -3.30 15.68 5.66
C ASN A 94 -2.42 16.78 6.26
N THR A 95 -2.13 16.72 7.56
CA THR A 95 -1.21 17.67 8.18
C THR A 95 0.21 17.42 7.67
N PRO A 96 1.06 18.46 7.61
CA PRO A 96 2.44 18.29 7.17
C PRO A 96 3.19 17.23 8.00
N LYS A 97 2.92 17.16 9.30
CA LYS A 97 3.53 16.15 10.17
C LYS A 97 3.18 14.73 9.73
N ASP A 98 1.91 14.47 9.44
CA ASP A 98 1.46 13.13 9.03
C ASP A 98 2.06 12.73 7.69
N ILE A 99 2.11 13.65 6.74
CA ILE A 99 2.69 13.41 5.43
C ILE A 99 4.18 13.10 5.55
N ILE A 100 4.91 13.88 6.33
CA ILE A 100 6.35 13.68 6.54
C ILE A 100 6.59 12.33 7.20
N GLU A 101 5.84 11.99 8.25
CA GLU A 101 5.98 10.72 8.93
C GLU A 101 5.77 9.55 7.97
N THR A 102 4.76 9.65 7.10
CA THR A 102 4.47 8.62 6.11
C THR A 102 5.65 8.42 5.15
N TYR A 103 6.20 9.50 4.59
CA TYR A 103 7.29 9.40 3.63
C TYR A 103 8.63 9.04 4.26
N VAL A 104 8.93 9.60 5.43
CA VAL A 104 10.24 9.42 6.07
C VAL A 104 10.28 8.15 6.91
N SER A 105 9.33 7.99 7.82
CA SER A 105 9.35 6.86 8.77
C SER A 105 8.89 5.56 8.16
N ALA A 106 7.81 5.59 7.39
CA ALA A 106 7.24 4.40 6.76
C ALA A 106 7.82 4.12 5.37
N GLN A 107 8.60 5.05 4.81
CA GLN A 107 9.19 4.91 3.47
C GLN A 107 8.15 4.54 2.42
N SER A 108 7.00 5.22 2.47
CA SER A 108 5.93 4.99 1.51
C SER A 108 6.27 5.60 0.15
N SER A 109 5.72 5.02 -0.90
CA SER A 109 5.89 5.53 -2.27
C SER A 109 5.00 6.73 -2.54
N ALA A 110 3.83 6.78 -1.92
CA ALA A 110 2.88 7.87 -2.07
C ALA A 110 1.93 7.93 -0.87
N HIS A 111 1.32 9.10 -0.70
CA HIS A 111 0.33 9.35 0.34
C HIS A 111 -0.90 9.97 -0.33
N LEU A 112 -2.06 9.36 -0.16
CA LEU A 112 -3.32 9.89 -0.68
C LEU A 112 -4.26 10.22 0.47
N VAL A 113 -4.94 11.36 0.36
CA VAL A 113 -5.90 11.81 1.37
C VAL A 113 -7.29 11.33 0.97
N LYS A 114 -8.01 10.76 1.93
CA LYS A 114 -9.40 10.32 1.70
C LYS A 114 -10.33 11.53 1.55
N PRO A 115 -11.35 11.45 0.73
CA PRO A 115 -11.77 10.32 -0.09
C PRO A 115 -10.88 10.14 -1.33
N VAL A 116 -10.52 8.89 -1.61
CA VAL A 116 -9.71 8.56 -2.78
C VAL A 116 -10.64 8.31 -3.96
N THR A 117 -10.35 8.97 -5.09
CA THR A 117 -11.09 8.72 -6.33
C THR A 117 -10.30 7.76 -7.21
N ARG A 118 -10.99 7.11 -8.14
CA ARG A 118 -10.33 6.26 -9.12
C ARG A 118 -9.27 7.03 -9.90
N GLU A 119 -9.59 8.26 -10.29
CA GLU A 119 -8.67 9.12 -11.06
C GLU A 119 -7.38 9.39 -10.28
N LYS A 120 -7.49 9.75 -9.01
CA LYS A 120 -6.33 10.03 -8.17
C LYS A 120 -5.46 8.79 -7.99
N LEU A 121 -6.09 7.65 -7.76
CA LEU A 121 -5.35 6.39 -7.58
C LEU A 121 -4.61 6.01 -8.86
N LEU A 122 -5.28 6.03 -10.01
CA LEU A 122 -4.66 5.67 -11.27
C LEU A 122 -3.56 6.65 -11.68
N LEU A 123 -3.75 7.94 -11.41
CA LEU A 123 -2.72 8.94 -11.66
C LEU A 123 -1.47 8.66 -10.82
N THR A 124 -1.66 8.30 -9.55
CA THR A 124 -0.56 7.96 -8.67
C THR A 124 0.19 6.73 -9.16
N LEU A 125 -0.52 5.69 -9.57
CA LEU A 125 0.10 4.48 -10.12
C LEU A 125 0.88 4.77 -11.39
N ASN A 126 0.36 5.65 -12.23
CA ASN A 126 1.07 6.09 -13.43
C ASN A 126 2.38 6.79 -13.06
N LYS A 127 2.34 7.70 -12.09
CA LYS A 127 3.53 8.42 -11.62
C LYS A 127 4.57 7.48 -11.02
N LEU A 128 4.13 6.39 -10.42
CA LEU A 128 5.03 5.37 -9.88
C LEU A 128 5.54 4.40 -10.94
N GLY A 129 5.10 4.56 -12.18
CA GLY A 129 5.51 3.70 -13.29
C GLY A 129 4.88 2.31 -13.28
N MET A 130 3.81 2.12 -12.51
CA MET A 130 3.17 0.81 -12.34
C MET A 130 2.13 0.51 -13.41
N ILE A 131 1.54 1.54 -14.01
CA ILE A 131 0.61 1.40 -15.12
C ILE A 131 0.96 2.43 -16.18
N SER A 132 0.56 2.16 -17.42
CA SER A 132 0.69 3.10 -18.51
C SER A 132 -0.60 3.89 -18.65
N GLU A 133 -0.47 5.20 -18.86
CA GLU A 133 -1.61 6.02 -19.20
C GLU A 133 -1.96 5.77 -20.66
N GLU A 134 -3.17 5.29 -20.91
CA GLU A 134 -3.64 5.08 -22.26
C GLU A 134 -4.35 6.33 -22.76
N CYS A 135 -3.96 6.74 -23.93
CA CYS A 135 -4.60 7.87 -24.61
C CYS A 135 -5.86 7.43 -25.34
#